data_aab23613236fad584e68a3f8aff362f3
#
_entry.id   aab23613236fad584e68a3f8aff362f3
#
_cell.length_a   1.000
_cell.length_b   1.000
_cell.length_c   1.000
_cell.angle_alpha   90.00
_cell.angle_beta   90.00
_cell.angle_gamma   90.00
#
_symmetry.space_group_name_H-M   'P 1'
#
loop_
_entity.id
_entity.type
_entity.pdbx_description
1 polymer ?
#
loop_
_entity_poly.entity_id
_entity_poly.type
_entity_poly.pdbx_seq_one_letter_code
_entity_poly.pdbx_strand_id
1 'polypeptide(L)'
;MAKSMLTRPDLIAYFDAHGIDHATTDHAAVFRVGEGEGIKDAIPGAHTKNLFLKDARGRLWLISARDDTAIDLKRLHTVIGSARLSFGSAGLMQETLGVTPGSVTAFALINDRDRRVSFVLDRALAQAQQVNFHPLTNTATTTVSQAGFRRFLETLGVAPLVVDFAAMSVAEDGFAR
;
A
#
# COMPACT_ATOMS: atom_id res chain seq x y z
N MET A 1 19.50 17.10 9.48
CA MET A 1 18.48 16.61 10.43
C MET A 1 17.59 15.60 9.75
N ALA A 2 17.37 14.46 10.38
CA ALA A 2 16.36 13.51 9.91
C ALA A 2 14.97 14.17 9.99
N LYS A 3 14.24 14.17 8.88
CA LYS A 3 12.86 14.66 8.88
C LYS A 3 12.00 13.67 9.68
N SER A 4 11.16 14.16 10.60
CA SER A 4 10.27 13.28 11.33
C SER A 4 9.26 12.62 10.38
N MET A 5 8.95 11.36 10.65
CA MET A 5 7.95 10.60 9.91
C MET A 5 6.55 11.12 10.24
N LEU A 6 5.72 11.19 9.22
CA LEU A 6 4.31 11.55 9.38
C LEU A 6 3.55 10.40 10.04
N THR A 7 2.59 10.75 10.86
CA THR A 7 1.72 9.84 11.60
C THR A 7 0.28 9.92 11.10
N ARG A 8 -0.62 9.15 11.71
CA ARG A 8 -2.04 9.14 11.32
C ARG A 8 -2.67 10.54 11.25
N PRO A 9 -2.52 11.43 12.26
CA PRO A 9 -3.11 12.77 12.15
C PRO A 9 -2.59 13.57 10.97
N ASP A 10 -1.31 13.42 10.66
CA ASP A 10 -0.69 14.10 9.51
C ASP A 10 -1.27 13.59 8.18
N LEU A 11 -1.48 12.26 8.07
CA LEU A 11 -2.07 11.65 6.90
C LEU A 11 -3.51 12.15 6.68
N ILE A 12 -4.31 12.19 7.72
CA ILE A 12 -5.69 12.67 7.65
C ILE A 12 -5.73 14.14 7.24
N ALA A 13 -4.87 14.97 7.82
CA ALA A 13 -4.73 16.38 7.43
C ALA A 13 -4.31 16.52 5.96
N TYR A 14 -3.45 15.63 5.48
CA TYR A 14 -3.03 15.59 4.07
C TYR A 14 -4.21 15.30 3.14
N PHE A 15 -5.05 14.31 3.49
CA PHE A 15 -6.26 14.01 2.72
C PHE A 15 -7.18 15.23 2.63
N ASP A 16 -7.44 15.88 3.77
CA ASP A 16 -8.31 17.04 3.82
C ASP A 16 -7.74 18.20 3.00
N ALA A 17 -6.44 18.45 3.08
CA ALA A 17 -5.77 19.50 2.31
C ALA A 17 -5.81 19.27 0.80
N HIS A 18 -5.91 18.02 0.36
CA HIS A 18 -5.93 17.66 -1.07
C HIS A 18 -7.32 17.28 -1.59
N GLY A 19 -8.36 17.50 -0.79
CA GLY A 19 -9.74 17.21 -1.19
C GLY A 19 -10.02 15.72 -1.40
N ILE A 20 -9.34 14.86 -0.65
CA ILE A 20 -9.53 13.40 -0.70
C ILE A 20 -10.51 13.01 0.39
N ASP A 21 -11.70 12.57 0.00
CA ASP A 21 -12.69 12.05 0.94
C ASP A 21 -12.20 10.74 1.55
N HIS A 22 -12.40 10.59 2.85
CA HIS A 22 -11.95 9.42 3.60
C HIS A 22 -12.88 9.10 4.75
N ALA A 23 -12.92 7.84 5.16
CA ALA A 23 -13.62 7.39 6.35
C ALA A 23 -12.73 6.41 7.12
N THR A 24 -12.55 6.65 8.40
CA THR A 24 -11.68 5.83 9.24
C THR A 24 -12.50 5.11 10.30
N THR A 25 -12.27 3.80 10.40
CA THR A 25 -12.87 2.93 11.41
C THR A 25 -11.77 2.48 12.36
N ASP A 26 -11.92 2.79 13.65
CA ASP A 26 -11.02 2.31 14.69
C ASP A 26 -11.38 0.87 15.08
N HIS A 27 -10.37 0.08 15.38
CA HIS A 27 -10.53 -1.32 15.77
C HIS A 27 -9.30 -1.83 16.55
N ALA A 28 -9.38 -3.04 17.08
CA ALA A 28 -8.24 -3.67 17.73
C ALA A 28 -7.09 -3.90 16.74
N ALA A 29 -5.85 -3.91 17.25
CA ALA A 29 -4.67 -4.12 16.43
C ALA A 29 -4.74 -5.45 15.68
N VAL A 30 -4.40 -5.42 14.37
CA VAL A 30 -4.33 -6.58 13.49
C VAL A 30 -2.88 -6.76 13.06
N PHE A 31 -2.28 -7.91 13.36
CA PHE A 31 -0.87 -8.20 13.09
C PHE A 31 -0.67 -9.25 11.99
N ARG A 32 -1.69 -10.07 11.70
CA ARG A 32 -1.62 -11.17 10.75
C ARG A 32 -2.78 -11.13 9.78
N VAL A 33 -2.53 -11.60 8.56
CA VAL A 33 -3.59 -11.85 7.58
C VAL A 33 -4.57 -12.88 8.16
N GLY A 34 -5.87 -12.61 8.09
CA GLY A 34 -6.92 -13.42 8.68
C GLY A 34 -7.40 -12.96 10.06
N GLU A 35 -6.57 -12.23 10.82
CA GLU A 35 -7.05 -11.53 12.01
C GLU A 35 -7.96 -10.37 11.55
N GLY A 36 -9.08 -10.18 12.14
CA GLY A 36 -9.97 -9.06 11.83
C GLY A 36 -10.92 -9.29 10.64
N GLU A 37 -11.24 -10.53 10.31
CA GLU A 37 -12.26 -10.82 9.27
C GLU A 37 -13.61 -10.17 9.59
N GLY A 38 -14.01 -10.15 10.86
CA GLY A 38 -15.21 -9.44 11.28
C GLY A 38 -15.14 -7.92 11.04
N ILE A 39 -13.95 -7.35 11.07
CA ILE A 39 -13.72 -5.94 10.74
C ILE A 39 -13.91 -5.72 9.23
N LYS A 40 -13.38 -6.60 8.41
CA LYS A 40 -13.51 -6.53 6.95
C LYS A 40 -14.96 -6.59 6.52
N ASP A 41 -15.75 -7.46 7.13
CA ASP A 41 -17.17 -7.61 6.83
C ASP A 41 -17.97 -6.34 7.15
N ALA A 42 -17.52 -5.57 8.15
CA ALA A 42 -18.19 -4.34 8.58
C ALA A 42 -17.78 -3.11 7.75
N ILE A 43 -16.67 -3.16 7.00
CA ILE A 43 -16.14 -2.02 6.24
C ILE A 43 -16.27 -2.32 4.74
N PRO A 44 -17.04 -1.51 3.98
CA PRO A 44 -17.20 -1.73 2.55
C PRO A 44 -15.91 -1.44 1.77
N GLY A 45 -15.82 -2.02 0.58
CA GLY A 45 -14.69 -1.83 -0.33
C GLY A 45 -13.68 -2.96 -0.29
N ALA A 46 -12.71 -2.90 -1.17
CA ALA A 46 -11.64 -3.90 -1.26
C ALA A 46 -10.67 -3.77 -0.10
N HIS A 47 -10.44 -4.86 0.63
CA HIS A 47 -9.41 -4.92 1.66
C HIS A 47 -8.06 -5.30 1.06
N THR A 48 -6.98 -4.89 1.70
CA THR A 48 -5.65 -4.97 1.13
C THR A 48 -4.68 -5.71 2.02
N LYS A 49 -3.71 -6.32 1.38
CA LYS A 49 -2.47 -6.79 2.00
C LYS A 49 -1.30 -6.07 1.35
N ASN A 50 -0.29 -5.76 2.15
CA ASN A 50 0.82 -4.93 1.73
C ASN A 50 2.13 -5.60 2.11
N LEU A 51 3.05 -5.69 1.16
CA LEU A 51 4.34 -6.34 1.32
C LEU A 51 5.46 -5.33 1.06
N PHE A 52 6.37 -5.20 2.00
CA PHE A 52 7.57 -4.39 1.85
C PHE A 52 8.75 -5.29 1.54
N LEU A 53 9.33 -5.13 0.36
CA LEU A 53 10.34 -6.02 -0.19
C LEU A 53 11.61 -5.25 -0.58
N LYS A 54 12.71 -5.99 -0.60
CA LYS A 54 14.00 -5.55 -1.10
C LYS A 54 14.48 -6.55 -2.14
N ASP A 55 15.04 -6.08 -3.24
CA ASP A 55 15.63 -6.99 -4.21
C ASP A 55 17.14 -7.15 -4.00
N ALA A 56 17.74 -8.11 -4.71
CA ALA A 56 19.17 -8.42 -4.58
C ALA A 56 20.10 -7.27 -5.00
N ARG A 57 19.57 -6.25 -5.69
CA ARG A 57 20.31 -5.03 -6.04
C ARG A 57 20.13 -3.92 -5.03
N GLY A 58 19.37 -4.14 -3.96
CA GLY A 58 19.08 -3.16 -2.92
C GLY A 58 17.93 -2.21 -3.23
N ARG A 59 17.20 -2.40 -4.32
CA ARG A 59 16.00 -1.60 -4.61
C ARG A 59 14.85 -2.03 -3.71
N LEU A 60 14.06 -1.04 -3.30
CA LEU A 60 12.92 -1.25 -2.40
C LEU A 60 11.62 -1.26 -3.18
N TRP A 61 10.71 -2.14 -2.74
CA TRP A 61 9.42 -2.37 -3.38
C TRP A 61 8.33 -2.43 -2.34
N LEU A 62 7.23 -1.76 -2.60
CA LEU A 62 5.99 -1.90 -1.85
C LEU A 62 4.94 -2.48 -2.78
N ILE A 63 4.31 -3.56 -2.37
CA ILE A 63 3.25 -4.22 -3.13
C ILE A 63 1.96 -4.12 -2.35
N SER A 64 0.95 -3.51 -2.95
CA SER A 64 -0.41 -3.51 -2.41
C SER A 64 -1.30 -4.36 -3.29
N ALA A 65 -1.90 -5.38 -2.72
CA ALA A 65 -2.80 -6.30 -3.39
C ALA A 65 -4.11 -6.44 -2.63
N ARG A 66 -5.15 -6.89 -3.33
CA ARG A 66 -6.38 -7.30 -2.67
C ARG A 66 -6.06 -8.49 -1.75
N ASP A 67 -6.69 -8.54 -0.60
CA ASP A 67 -6.35 -9.49 0.46
C ASP A 67 -6.48 -10.96 0.03
N ASP A 68 -7.34 -11.26 -0.94
CA ASP A 68 -7.55 -12.60 -1.50
C ASP A 68 -6.70 -12.89 -2.75
N THR A 69 -5.91 -11.94 -3.24
CA THR A 69 -5.04 -12.14 -4.40
C THR A 69 -3.86 -13.04 -4.05
N ALA A 70 -3.66 -14.11 -4.81
CA ALA A 70 -2.48 -14.96 -4.67
C ALA A 70 -1.25 -14.28 -5.30
N ILE A 71 -0.15 -14.19 -4.54
CA ILE A 71 1.11 -13.59 -4.99
C ILE A 71 2.19 -14.65 -5.00
N ASP A 72 2.74 -14.95 -6.19
CA ASP A 72 3.90 -15.83 -6.33
C ASP A 72 5.19 -14.98 -6.28
N LEU A 73 5.72 -14.81 -5.06
CA LEU A 73 6.92 -13.99 -4.84
C LEU A 73 8.16 -14.52 -5.57
N LYS A 74 8.25 -15.82 -5.82
CA LYS A 74 9.39 -16.41 -6.51
C LYS A 74 9.44 -16.02 -8.00
N ARG A 75 8.27 -15.76 -8.59
CA ARG A 75 8.14 -15.38 -10.00
C ARG A 75 7.94 -13.89 -10.21
N LEU A 76 7.52 -13.17 -9.17
CA LEU A 76 7.15 -11.77 -9.30
C LEU A 76 8.28 -10.89 -9.85
N HIS A 77 9.53 -11.19 -9.51
CA HIS A 77 10.68 -10.42 -9.98
C HIS A 77 10.77 -10.39 -11.52
N THR A 78 10.37 -11.45 -12.20
CA THR A 78 10.36 -11.49 -13.68
C THR A 78 9.29 -10.59 -14.28
N VAL A 79 8.18 -10.41 -13.57
CA VAL A 79 7.06 -9.56 -14.00
C VAL A 79 7.37 -8.08 -13.83
N ILE A 80 7.90 -7.70 -12.67
CA ILE A 80 8.15 -6.29 -12.33
C ILE A 80 9.54 -5.82 -12.76
N GLY A 81 10.38 -6.69 -13.27
CA GLY A 81 11.74 -6.33 -13.73
C GLY A 81 12.70 -6.05 -12.58
N SER A 82 12.46 -6.62 -11.40
CA SER A 82 13.38 -6.53 -10.27
C SER A 82 14.42 -7.66 -10.29
N ALA A 83 15.43 -7.54 -9.43
CA ALA A 83 16.23 -8.68 -9.04
C ALA A 83 15.43 -9.55 -8.04
N ARG A 84 16.00 -10.66 -7.60
CA ARG A 84 15.35 -11.59 -6.66
C ARG A 84 14.87 -10.85 -5.40
N LEU A 85 13.61 -11.08 -5.04
CA LEU A 85 12.94 -10.39 -3.94
C LEU A 85 13.09 -11.14 -2.61
N SER A 86 13.20 -10.36 -1.54
CA SER A 86 13.12 -10.82 -0.15
C SER A 86 12.39 -9.77 0.69
N PHE A 87 11.91 -10.16 1.86
CA PHE A 87 11.25 -9.20 2.76
C PHE A 87 12.25 -8.17 3.28
N GLY A 88 11.83 -6.91 3.30
CA GLY A 88 12.57 -5.84 3.93
C GLY A 88 12.53 -5.97 5.45
N SER A 89 13.62 -5.57 6.12
CA SER A 89 13.69 -5.61 7.59
C SER A 89 12.75 -4.58 8.23
N ALA A 90 12.39 -4.82 9.50
CA ALA A 90 11.60 -3.86 10.28
C ALA A 90 12.30 -2.50 10.41
N GLY A 91 13.63 -2.50 10.57
CA GLY A 91 14.42 -1.26 10.63
C GLY A 91 14.39 -0.47 9.32
N LEU A 92 14.54 -1.15 8.20
CA LEU A 92 14.46 -0.53 6.88
C LEU A 92 13.06 0.03 6.59
N MET A 93 12.03 -0.70 6.98
CA MET A 93 10.63 -0.28 6.88
C MET A 93 10.38 1.01 7.69
N GLN A 94 10.85 1.05 8.93
CA GLN A 94 10.72 2.22 9.79
C GLN A 94 11.47 3.42 9.21
N GLU A 95 12.69 3.22 8.75
CA GLU A 95 13.52 4.26 8.14
C GLU A 95 12.89 4.86 6.88
N THR A 96 12.28 4.02 6.05
CA THR A 96 11.78 4.40 4.72
C THR A 96 10.33 4.85 4.75
N LEU A 97 9.48 4.11 5.44
CA LEU A 97 8.03 4.26 5.41
C LEU A 97 7.44 4.75 6.75
N GLY A 98 8.22 4.77 7.81
CA GLY A 98 7.76 5.23 9.12
C GLY A 98 6.71 4.34 9.76
N VAL A 99 6.62 3.09 9.38
CA VAL A 99 5.66 2.12 9.93
C VAL A 99 6.39 0.88 10.45
N THR A 100 5.71 0.15 11.32
CA THR A 100 6.19 -1.12 11.88
C THR A 100 5.57 -2.30 11.14
N PRO A 101 6.14 -3.52 11.25
CA PRO A 101 5.47 -4.72 10.77
C PRO A 101 4.04 -4.83 11.35
N GLY A 102 3.09 -5.19 10.51
CA GLY A 102 1.66 -5.18 10.85
C GLY A 102 0.94 -3.90 10.48
N SER A 103 1.67 -2.81 10.21
CA SER A 103 1.09 -1.51 9.80
C SER A 103 1.48 -1.11 8.38
N VAL A 104 2.02 -2.03 7.58
CA VAL A 104 2.43 -1.76 6.19
C VAL A 104 1.21 -1.34 5.36
N THR A 105 1.35 -0.27 4.61
CA THR A 105 0.24 0.37 3.90
C THR A 105 0.76 1.19 2.72
N ALA A 106 -0.04 1.29 1.66
CA ALA A 106 0.26 2.20 0.56
C ALA A 106 0.30 3.67 1.01
N PHE A 107 -0.45 4.03 2.04
CA PHE A 107 -0.42 5.40 2.57
C PHE A 107 0.94 5.79 3.16
N ALA A 108 1.78 4.81 3.53
CA ALA A 108 3.13 5.08 4.03
C ALA A 108 4.07 5.65 2.95
N LEU A 109 3.69 5.60 1.67
CA LEU A 109 4.42 6.29 0.61
C LEU A 109 4.52 7.80 0.84
N ILE A 110 3.66 8.38 1.67
CA ILE A 110 3.77 9.79 2.09
C ILE A 110 5.10 10.07 2.82
N ASN A 111 5.68 9.06 3.46
CA ASN A 111 6.94 9.16 4.18
C ASN A 111 8.17 8.90 3.29
N ASP A 112 7.99 8.30 2.13
CA ASP A 112 9.07 8.03 1.17
C ASP A 112 9.36 9.28 0.32
N ARG A 113 9.91 10.32 0.96
CA ARG A 113 10.13 11.62 0.34
C ARG A 113 11.18 11.60 -0.77
N ASP A 114 12.15 10.70 -0.66
CA ASP A 114 13.23 10.56 -1.65
C ASP A 114 12.87 9.59 -2.79
N ARG A 115 11.65 9.06 -2.79
CA ARG A 115 11.14 8.13 -3.81
C ARG A 115 12.05 6.90 -3.98
N ARG A 116 12.49 6.34 -2.87
CA ARG A 116 13.33 5.13 -2.83
C ARG A 116 12.54 3.87 -3.13
N VAL A 117 11.22 3.88 -2.91
CA VAL A 117 10.34 2.73 -3.01
C VAL A 117 9.61 2.75 -4.34
N SER A 118 9.73 1.66 -5.10
CA SER A 118 8.89 1.43 -6.27
C SER A 118 7.57 0.80 -5.83
N PHE A 119 6.45 1.34 -6.30
CA PHE A 119 5.12 0.89 -5.89
C PHE A 119 4.49 -0.01 -6.94
N VAL A 120 4.08 -1.19 -6.52
CA VAL A 120 3.37 -2.19 -7.33
C VAL A 120 1.94 -2.29 -6.81
N LEU A 121 0.98 -2.14 -7.70
CA LEU A 121 -0.44 -2.16 -7.37
C LEU A 121 -1.13 -3.32 -8.11
N ASP A 122 -1.87 -4.13 -7.34
CA ASP A 122 -2.72 -5.17 -7.90
C ASP A 122 -3.81 -4.53 -8.79
N ARG A 123 -3.97 -5.04 -9.98
CA ARG A 123 -5.03 -4.61 -10.91
C ARG A 123 -6.41 -4.67 -10.26
N ALA A 124 -6.66 -5.68 -9.41
CA ALA A 124 -7.92 -5.80 -8.68
C ALA A 124 -8.20 -4.58 -7.78
N LEU A 125 -7.15 -3.98 -7.20
CA LEU A 125 -7.28 -2.73 -6.42
C LEU A 125 -7.42 -1.51 -7.33
N ALA A 126 -6.68 -1.48 -8.43
CA ALA A 126 -6.77 -0.37 -9.39
C ALA A 126 -8.16 -0.24 -10.00
N GLN A 127 -8.92 -1.33 -10.05
CA GLN A 127 -10.29 -1.37 -10.58
C GLN A 127 -11.37 -1.31 -9.49
N ALA A 128 -11.01 -1.40 -8.21
CA ALA A 128 -11.96 -1.36 -7.12
C ALA A 128 -12.54 0.06 -6.94
N GLN A 129 -13.83 0.17 -6.65
CA GLN A 129 -14.48 1.45 -6.41
C GLN A 129 -14.01 2.12 -5.12
N GLN A 130 -13.71 1.31 -4.10
CA GLN A 130 -13.19 1.75 -2.82
C GLN A 130 -12.08 0.82 -2.37
N VAL A 131 -11.08 1.37 -1.69
CA VAL A 131 -9.94 0.61 -1.14
C VAL A 131 -9.74 0.96 0.32
N ASN A 132 -9.28 -0.02 1.09
CA ASN A 132 -9.07 0.07 2.52
C ASN A 132 -7.61 -0.19 2.86
N PHE A 133 -6.98 0.76 3.56
CA PHE A 133 -5.61 0.66 4.02
C PHE A 133 -5.49 1.10 5.47
N HIS A 134 -4.46 0.63 6.14
CA HIS A 134 -4.09 1.15 7.46
C HIS A 134 -3.62 2.61 7.37
N PRO A 135 -4.14 3.51 8.20
CA PRO A 135 -3.70 4.92 8.22
C PRO A 135 -2.43 5.12 9.06
N LEU A 136 -1.33 4.46 8.68
CA LEU A 136 -0.01 4.45 9.36
C LEU A 136 -0.03 3.80 10.75
N THR A 137 -1.09 3.10 11.08
CA THR A 137 -1.27 2.32 12.32
C THR A 137 -2.16 1.10 12.03
N ASN A 138 -2.02 0.03 12.79
CA ASN A 138 -2.84 -1.17 12.64
C ASN A 138 -4.09 -1.20 13.54
N THR A 139 -4.39 -0.10 14.23
CA THR A 139 -5.58 0.05 15.09
C THR A 139 -6.73 0.76 14.39
N ALA A 140 -6.63 0.96 13.09
CA ALA A 140 -7.66 1.59 12.28
C ALA A 140 -7.55 1.14 10.82
N THR A 141 -8.62 1.33 10.09
CA THR A 141 -8.70 1.16 8.63
C THR A 141 -9.32 2.40 8.02
N THR A 142 -8.69 2.95 7.00
CA THR A 142 -9.21 4.12 6.26
C THR A 142 -9.64 3.70 4.87
N THR A 143 -10.87 4.08 4.52
CA THR A 143 -11.48 3.85 3.23
C THR A 143 -11.38 5.10 2.38
N VAL A 144 -10.91 4.96 1.15
CA VAL A 144 -10.94 6.02 0.13
C VAL A 144 -11.52 5.47 -1.17
N SER A 145 -12.07 6.36 -1.99
CA SER A 145 -12.53 5.98 -3.33
C SER A 145 -11.34 5.68 -4.25
N GLN A 146 -11.61 5.02 -5.37
CA GLN A 146 -10.61 4.83 -6.42
C GLN A 146 -10.01 6.18 -6.87
N ALA A 147 -10.85 7.16 -7.11
CA ALA A 147 -10.40 8.51 -7.50
C ALA A 147 -9.56 9.17 -6.41
N GLY A 148 -9.95 9.02 -5.15
CA GLY A 148 -9.19 9.53 -4.00
C GLY A 148 -7.82 8.88 -3.87
N PHE A 149 -7.75 7.57 -4.03
CA PHE A 149 -6.48 6.85 -4.00
C PHE A 149 -5.55 7.25 -5.15
N ARG A 150 -6.09 7.36 -6.35
CA ARG A 150 -5.35 7.86 -7.51
C ARG A 150 -4.80 9.26 -7.24
N ARG A 151 -5.64 10.18 -6.74
CA ARG A 151 -5.22 11.53 -6.41
C ARG A 151 -4.11 11.55 -5.35
N PHE A 152 -4.23 10.72 -4.33
CA PHE A 152 -3.17 10.57 -3.32
C PHE A 152 -1.83 10.22 -3.97
N LEU A 153 -1.78 9.21 -4.83
CA LEU A 153 -0.55 8.82 -5.53
C LEU A 153 -0.05 9.94 -6.46
N GLU A 154 -0.94 10.60 -7.19
CA GLU A 154 -0.59 11.70 -8.08
C GLU A 154 0.02 12.88 -7.33
N THR A 155 -0.55 13.27 -6.19
CA THR A 155 0.00 14.36 -5.36
C THR A 155 1.38 14.04 -4.80
N LEU A 156 1.69 12.78 -4.59
CA LEU A 156 3.02 12.33 -4.17
C LEU A 156 4.01 12.17 -5.34
N GLY A 157 3.52 12.22 -6.58
CA GLY A 157 4.34 11.93 -7.75
C GLY A 157 4.67 10.44 -7.91
N VAL A 158 3.83 9.56 -7.40
CA VAL A 158 3.98 8.10 -7.49
C VAL A 158 3.15 7.56 -8.64
N ALA A 159 3.82 6.94 -9.62
CA ALA A 159 3.16 6.19 -10.68
C ALA A 159 3.23 4.70 -10.34
N PRO A 160 2.10 4.04 -10.04
CA PRO A 160 2.14 2.63 -9.71
C PRO A 160 2.41 1.76 -10.93
N LEU A 161 3.19 0.70 -10.76
CA LEU A 161 3.23 -0.39 -11.71
C LEU A 161 2.07 -1.33 -11.40
N VAL A 162 1.07 -1.34 -12.27
CA VAL A 162 -0.12 -2.16 -12.08
C VAL A 162 0.14 -3.55 -12.64
N VAL A 163 -0.11 -4.57 -11.82
CA VAL A 163 0.14 -5.98 -12.16
C VAL A 163 -1.16 -6.77 -12.04
N ASP A 164 -1.44 -7.55 -13.08
CA ASP A 164 -2.44 -8.62 -13.03
C ASP A 164 -1.78 -9.87 -12.46
N PHE A 165 -2.02 -10.17 -11.19
CA PHE A 165 -1.39 -11.28 -10.50
C PHE A 165 -1.93 -12.64 -10.97
N ALA A 166 -3.15 -12.72 -11.48
CA ALA A 166 -3.68 -13.96 -12.04
C ALA A 166 -2.98 -14.32 -13.35
N ALA A 167 -2.75 -13.34 -14.22
CA ALA A 167 -2.06 -13.51 -15.49
C ALA A 167 -0.53 -13.44 -15.34
N MET A 168 -0.01 -12.97 -14.21
CA MET A 168 1.41 -12.71 -13.98
C MET A 168 2.02 -11.82 -15.06
N SER A 169 1.36 -10.70 -15.34
CA SER A 169 1.77 -9.73 -16.35
C SER A 169 1.48 -8.31 -15.89
N VAL A 170 2.22 -7.35 -16.45
CA VAL A 170 1.94 -5.93 -16.23
C VAL A 170 0.62 -5.57 -16.95
N ALA A 171 -0.28 -4.91 -16.24
CA ALA A 171 -1.54 -4.45 -16.80
C ALA A 171 -1.32 -3.14 -17.56
N GLU A 172 -1.67 -3.12 -18.84
CA GLU A 172 -1.48 -1.95 -19.70
C GLU A 172 -2.53 -0.85 -19.44
N ASP A 173 -3.69 -1.22 -18.89
CA ASP A 173 -4.78 -0.29 -18.61
C ASP A 173 -4.53 0.60 -17.36
N GLY A 174 -3.54 0.28 -16.55
CA GLY A 174 -3.22 1.04 -15.34
C GLY A 174 -4.40 1.19 -14.38
N PHE A 175 -4.60 2.37 -13.82
CA PHE A 175 -5.84 2.69 -13.14
C PHE A 175 -6.99 2.77 -14.17
N ALA A 176 -8.14 2.19 -13.84
CA ALA A 176 -9.36 2.35 -14.66
C ALA A 176 -9.71 3.86 -14.76
N ARG A 177 -10.06 4.29 -15.94
CA ARG A 177 -10.46 5.69 -16.24
C ARG A 177 -11.94 5.91 -15.95
#